data_5553983845e1b3a247729d39d473e451
#
_entry.id   5553983845e1b3a247729d39d473e451
#
_cell.length_a   1.000
_cell.length_b   1.000
_cell.length_c   1.000
_cell.angle_alpha   90.00
_cell.angle_beta   90.00
_cell.angle_gamma   90.00
#
_symmetry.space_group_name_H-M   'P 1'
#
loop_
_entity.id
_entity.type
_entity.pdbx_description
1 polymer ?
#
loop_
_entity_poly.entity_id
_entity_poly.type
_entity_poly.pdbx_seq_one_letter_code
_entity_poly.pdbx_strand_id
1 'polypeptide(L)'
;FFTKNGLVKRTNLSEYQNIRSIGVKAINLDENDELVTVVIATSDYDEKVVDDPDIIVENELEESGFDALEEVIDSEIEAISQLEESQIEHILESIDELPESSDEKMLFVVTKKGMCIKFPLSKVRQIGRVARGVTAIRFKEEGDEVVGAVVIENDTQEILSVSQKGIGKRTTADEYRLQSRGGKGVICMKLTSKTKDLVGVVMVDESMDLMALT
;
A
#
# COMPACT_ATOMS: atom_id res chain seq x y z
N PHE A 1 -2.37 5.72 8.19
CA PHE A 1 -2.27 4.71 9.25
C PHE A 1 -1.94 3.37 8.63
N PHE A 2 -0.97 2.67 9.17
CA PHE A 2 -0.60 1.32 8.76
C PHE A 2 -0.59 0.39 9.97
N THR A 3 -1.20 -0.79 9.80
CA THR A 3 -1.31 -1.76 10.88
C THR A 3 -0.35 -2.93 10.69
N LYS A 4 -0.05 -3.62 11.76
CA LYS A 4 0.82 -4.79 11.84
C LYS A 4 0.37 -5.90 10.88
N ASN A 5 -0.95 -6.13 10.78
CA ASN A 5 -1.54 -7.14 9.94
C ASN A 5 -1.66 -6.74 8.45
N GLY A 6 -1.02 -5.63 8.04
CA GLY A 6 -0.92 -5.23 6.65
C GLY A 6 -2.11 -4.42 6.12
N LEU A 7 -2.88 -3.79 7.01
CA LEU A 7 -3.93 -2.86 6.59
C LEU A 7 -3.37 -1.45 6.44
N VAL A 8 -3.98 -0.68 5.54
CA VAL A 8 -3.75 0.75 5.38
C VAL A 8 -5.06 1.50 5.44
N LYS A 9 -5.03 2.69 6.04
CA LYS A 9 -6.17 3.58 6.12
C LYS A 9 -5.75 5.02 5.84
N ARG A 10 -6.50 5.69 4.97
CA ARG A 10 -6.38 7.12 4.70
C ARG A 10 -7.59 7.85 5.30
N THR A 11 -7.36 8.92 6.04
CA THR A 11 -8.41 9.74 6.66
C THR A 11 -8.00 11.19 6.57
N ASN A 12 -8.95 12.06 6.23
CA ASN A 12 -8.72 13.51 6.19
C ASN A 12 -8.45 14.04 7.60
N LEU A 13 -7.49 14.96 7.74
CA LEU A 13 -7.15 15.58 9.02
C LEU A 13 -8.32 16.39 9.60
N SER A 14 -9.25 16.87 8.78
CA SER A 14 -10.47 17.54 9.26
C SER A 14 -11.31 16.69 10.22
N GLU A 15 -11.25 15.36 10.11
CA GLU A 15 -11.92 14.42 11.02
C GLU A 15 -11.39 14.50 12.47
N TYR A 16 -10.25 15.17 12.68
CA TYR A 16 -9.59 15.30 13.98
C TYR A 16 -9.66 16.72 14.57
N GLN A 17 -10.40 17.66 13.97
CA GLN A 17 -10.49 19.06 14.43
C GLN A 17 -11.08 19.19 15.83
N ASN A 18 -12.04 18.33 16.19
CA ASN A 18 -12.71 18.37 17.50
C ASN A 18 -12.09 17.34 18.47
N ILE A 19 -10.89 17.62 18.92
CA ILE A 19 -10.16 16.73 19.83
C ILE A 19 -10.67 16.92 21.26
N ARG A 20 -11.05 15.80 21.90
CA ARG A 20 -11.35 15.76 23.33
C ARG A 20 -10.05 15.60 24.12
N SER A 21 -10.02 16.00 25.38
CA SER A 21 -8.85 15.89 26.26
C SER A 21 -8.25 14.48 26.35
N ILE A 22 -9.09 13.45 26.21
CA ILE A 22 -8.67 12.03 26.17
C ILE A 22 -8.36 11.51 24.77
N GLY A 23 -8.39 12.38 23.75
CA GLY A 23 -8.24 11.99 22.35
C GLY A 23 -9.52 11.42 21.74
N VAL A 24 -9.42 11.02 20.49
CA VAL A 24 -10.50 10.39 19.73
C VAL A 24 -9.98 9.15 19.01
N LYS A 25 -10.85 8.16 18.82
CA LYS A 25 -10.49 6.94 18.12
C LYS A 25 -10.12 7.24 16.66
N ALA A 26 -8.92 6.85 16.26
CA ALA A 26 -8.37 7.16 14.95
C ALA A 26 -8.58 6.04 13.92
N ILE A 27 -8.65 4.80 14.37
CA ILE A 27 -8.83 3.61 13.54
C ILE A 27 -9.52 2.52 14.36
N ASN A 28 -10.26 1.64 13.71
CA ASN A 28 -10.74 0.42 14.31
C ASN A 28 -9.76 -0.71 14.03
N LEU A 29 -9.20 -1.29 15.08
CA LEU A 29 -8.26 -2.41 14.99
C LEU A 29 -8.96 -3.71 15.38
N ASP A 30 -8.58 -4.80 14.74
CA ASP A 30 -8.97 -6.14 15.17
C ASP A 30 -8.26 -6.52 16.47
N GLU A 31 -8.72 -7.58 17.18
CA GLU A 31 -8.20 -7.98 18.49
C GLU A 31 -6.69 -8.27 18.50
N ASN A 32 -6.13 -8.74 17.38
CA ASN A 32 -4.71 -9.10 17.25
C ASN A 32 -3.94 -8.17 16.31
N ASP A 33 -4.47 -6.96 16.03
CA ASP A 33 -3.82 -5.99 15.17
C ASP A 33 -3.34 -4.77 15.98
N GLU A 34 -2.25 -4.17 15.56
CA GLU A 34 -1.61 -3.04 16.20
C GLU A 34 -1.30 -1.95 15.16
N LEU A 35 -1.39 -0.69 15.59
CA LEU A 35 -0.93 0.42 14.75
C LEU A 35 0.61 0.46 14.77
N VAL A 36 1.21 0.37 13.59
CA VAL A 36 2.68 0.39 13.44
C VAL A 36 3.19 1.80 13.19
N THR A 37 2.58 2.50 12.22
CA THR A 37 3.03 3.84 11.85
C THR A 37 1.91 4.70 11.30
N VAL A 38 2.11 6.01 11.40
CA VAL A 38 1.26 7.02 10.80
C VAL A 38 2.14 7.92 9.95
N VAL A 39 1.76 8.10 8.69
CA VAL A 39 2.45 9.00 7.76
C VAL A 39 1.50 10.11 7.33
N ILE A 40 2.04 11.27 7.01
CA ILE A 40 1.29 12.38 6.44
C ILE A 40 1.54 12.37 4.93
N ALA A 41 0.47 12.40 4.16
CA ALA A 41 0.53 12.60 2.72
C ALA A 41 -0.37 13.77 2.35
N THR A 42 0.16 14.75 1.64
CA THR A 42 -0.64 15.77 0.99
C THR A 42 -1.14 15.19 -0.32
N SER A 43 -2.43 15.24 -0.56
CA SER A 43 -3.00 14.86 -1.86
C SER A 43 -3.51 16.10 -2.55
N ASP A 44 -2.98 16.38 -3.71
CA ASP A 44 -3.48 17.44 -4.57
C ASP A 44 -4.76 17.01 -5.32
N TYR A 45 -5.28 15.83 -4.98
CA TYR A 45 -6.42 15.17 -5.65
C TYR A 45 -7.80 15.43 -5.00
N ASP A 46 -7.89 16.28 -3.96
CA ASP A 46 -9.15 16.42 -3.22
C ASP A 46 -10.22 17.30 -3.92
N GLU A 47 -10.01 17.76 -5.16
CA GLU A 47 -11.02 18.61 -5.86
C GLU A 47 -11.87 17.90 -6.94
N LYS A 48 -11.68 16.63 -7.20
CA LYS A 48 -12.57 15.89 -8.12
C LYS A 48 -13.11 14.64 -7.43
N VAL A 49 -14.26 14.79 -6.78
CA VAL A 49 -15.19 13.67 -6.60
C VAL A 49 -15.66 13.29 -8.00
N VAL A 50 -14.93 12.41 -8.64
CA VAL A 50 -15.45 11.68 -9.79
C VAL A 50 -16.39 10.65 -9.17
N ASP A 51 -17.68 10.81 -9.40
CA ASP A 51 -18.66 9.74 -9.20
C ASP A 51 -18.21 8.56 -10.07
N ASP A 52 -17.46 7.65 -9.48
CA ASP A 52 -17.10 6.37 -10.08
C ASP A 52 -18.35 5.49 -9.97
N PRO A 53 -18.99 5.12 -11.11
CA PRO A 53 -20.21 4.31 -11.09
C PRO A 53 -19.97 2.87 -10.58
N ASP A 54 -18.72 2.46 -10.32
CA ASP A 54 -18.36 1.12 -9.83
C ASP A 54 -18.25 1.04 -8.29
N ILE A 55 -18.75 2.04 -7.55
CA ILE A 55 -18.87 1.93 -6.10
C ILE A 55 -20.06 1.01 -5.78
N ILE A 56 -19.85 -0.29 -5.88
CA ILE A 56 -20.69 -1.26 -5.19
C ILE A 56 -20.42 -1.11 -3.70
N VAL A 57 -21.43 -0.60 -3.01
CA VAL A 57 -21.46 -0.50 -1.55
C VAL A 57 -21.37 -1.92 -0.99
N GLU A 58 -20.19 -2.31 -0.50
CA GLU A 58 -20.03 -3.50 0.32
C GLU A 58 -20.69 -3.27 1.69
N ASN A 59 -22.00 -3.30 1.71
CA ASN A 59 -22.79 -3.62 2.86
C ASN A 59 -23.53 -4.92 2.54
N GLU A 60 -23.20 -5.97 3.29
CA GLU A 60 -23.90 -7.25 3.32
C GLU A 60 -23.82 -8.10 2.03
N LEU A 61 -22.70 -8.78 1.84
CA LEU A 61 -22.70 -10.03 1.07
C LEU A 61 -22.54 -11.20 2.04
N GLU A 62 -23.67 -11.78 2.38
CA GLU A 62 -23.75 -13.14 2.91
C GLU A 62 -23.19 -14.14 1.89
N GLU A 63 -22.72 -15.29 2.37
CA GLU A 63 -21.97 -16.36 1.71
C GLU A 63 -22.54 -16.95 0.38
N SER A 64 -23.59 -16.38 -0.21
CA SER A 64 -24.24 -16.91 -1.43
C SER A 64 -23.74 -16.32 -2.76
N GLY A 65 -22.77 -15.42 -2.74
CA GLY A 65 -22.32 -14.68 -3.93
C GLY A 65 -21.06 -15.24 -4.61
N PHE A 66 -20.39 -16.23 -4.05
CA PHE A 66 -19.10 -16.70 -4.58
C PHE A 66 -19.25 -17.49 -5.89
N ASP A 67 -20.30 -18.31 -6.01
CA ASP A 67 -20.55 -19.12 -7.21
C ASP A 67 -20.93 -18.27 -8.45
N ALA A 68 -21.59 -17.13 -8.22
CA ALA A 68 -21.96 -16.22 -9.31
C ALA A 68 -20.75 -15.41 -9.85
N LEU A 69 -19.72 -15.18 -9.03
CA LEU A 69 -18.50 -14.49 -9.43
C LEU A 69 -17.57 -15.40 -10.26
N GLU A 70 -17.53 -16.70 -9.99
CA GLU A 70 -16.77 -17.65 -10.80
C GLU A 70 -17.34 -17.75 -12.23
N GLU A 71 -18.66 -17.80 -12.41
CA GLU A 71 -19.28 -17.82 -13.73
C GLU A 71 -19.02 -16.55 -14.55
N VAL A 72 -18.95 -15.37 -13.91
CA VAL A 72 -18.63 -14.10 -14.58
C VAL A 72 -17.16 -14.06 -14.99
N ILE A 73 -16.26 -14.49 -14.10
CA ILE A 73 -14.82 -14.53 -14.37
C ILE A 73 -14.51 -15.49 -15.52
N ASP A 74 -15.11 -16.67 -15.54
CA ASP A 74 -14.93 -17.65 -16.60
C ASP A 74 -15.46 -17.15 -17.96
N SER A 75 -16.58 -16.42 -17.98
CA SER A 75 -17.10 -15.81 -19.20
C SER A 75 -16.22 -14.67 -19.73
N GLU A 76 -15.60 -13.89 -18.87
CA GLU A 76 -14.66 -12.83 -19.27
C GLU A 76 -13.32 -13.42 -19.75
N ILE A 77 -12.81 -14.49 -19.13
CA ILE A 77 -11.61 -15.21 -19.58
C ILE A 77 -11.85 -15.82 -20.97
N GLU A 78 -13.03 -16.40 -21.23
CA GLU A 78 -13.38 -16.98 -22.51
C GLU A 78 -13.52 -15.89 -23.61
N ALA A 79 -14.02 -14.71 -23.26
CA ALA A 79 -14.09 -13.56 -24.17
C ALA A 79 -12.68 -13.02 -24.52
N ILE A 80 -11.76 -12.96 -23.56
CA ILE A 80 -10.37 -12.54 -23.79
C ILE A 80 -9.61 -13.55 -24.66
N SER A 81 -9.89 -14.86 -24.49
CA SER A 81 -9.25 -15.91 -25.29
C SER A 81 -9.66 -15.93 -26.77
N GLN A 82 -10.72 -15.22 -27.14
CA GLN A 82 -11.23 -15.09 -28.52
C GLN A 82 -10.75 -13.82 -29.24
N LEU A 83 -9.99 -12.94 -28.55
CA LEU A 83 -9.43 -11.77 -29.18
C LEU A 83 -8.26 -12.16 -30.11
N GLU A 84 -8.24 -11.60 -31.33
CA GLU A 84 -7.10 -11.76 -32.21
C GLU A 84 -5.86 -11.04 -31.66
N GLU A 85 -4.65 -11.56 -31.93
CA GLU A 85 -3.38 -10.99 -31.44
C GLU A 85 -3.26 -9.48 -31.71
N SER A 86 -3.77 -9.01 -32.85
CA SER A 86 -3.81 -7.58 -33.22
C SER A 86 -4.66 -6.72 -32.29
N GLN A 87 -5.71 -7.28 -31.69
CA GLN A 87 -6.58 -6.57 -30.74
C GLN A 87 -5.92 -6.52 -29.35
N ILE A 88 -5.19 -7.57 -28.99
CA ILE A 88 -4.41 -7.62 -27.76
C ILE A 88 -3.25 -6.61 -27.81
N GLU A 89 -2.53 -6.51 -28.93
CA GLU A 89 -1.51 -5.48 -29.14
C GLU A 89 -2.08 -4.06 -29.03
N HIS A 90 -3.24 -3.78 -29.64
CA HIS A 90 -3.86 -2.47 -29.55
C HIS A 90 -4.35 -2.12 -28.12
N ILE A 91 -4.77 -3.11 -27.33
CA ILE A 91 -5.13 -2.93 -25.93
C ILE A 91 -3.87 -2.71 -25.07
N LEU A 92 -2.80 -3.45 -25.34
CA LEU A 92 -1.51 -3.26 -24.67
C LEU A 92 -0.91 -1.89 -24.98
N GLU A 93 -0.94 -1.42 -26.23
CA GLU A 93 -0.51 -0.06 -26.60
C GLU A 93 -1.35 1.03 -25.89
N SER A 94 -2.66 0.82 -25.74
CA SER A 94 -3.53 1.76 -25.03
C SER A 94 -3.33 1.76 -23.50
N ILE A 95 -2.77 0.69 -22.95
CA ILE A 95 -2.40 0.59 -21.53
C ILE A 95 -1.05 1.28 -21.24
N ASP A 96 -0.14 1.28 -22.22
CA ASP A 96 1.14 2.00 -22.12
C ASP A 96 0.99 3.54 -22.20
N GLU A 97 -0.16 4.05 -22.64
CA GLU A 97 -0.53 5.48 -22.57
C GLU A 97 -1.27 5.86 -21.25
N LEU A 98 -1.04 5.16 -20.15
CA LEU A 98 -1.39 5.72 -18.86
C LEU A 98 -0.53 6.98 -18.67
N PRO A 99 -1.12 8.16 -18.42
CA PRO A 99 -0.33 9.36 -18.21
C PRO A 99 0.61 9.09 -17.05
N GLU A 100 1.92 9.08 -17.33
CA GLU A 100 2.94 9.27 -16.32
C GLU A 100 2.73 10.66 -15.72
N SER A 101 1.71 10.81 -14.86
CA SER A 101 1.64 11.96 -14.00
C SER A 101 2.80 11.80 -13.01
N SER A 102 3.90 12.47 -13.30
CA SER A 102 5.13 12.53 -12.51
C SER A 102 4.91 13.00 -11.05
N ASP A 103 3.69 13.33 -10.69
CA ASP A 103 3.29 13.94 -9.42
C ASP A 103 2.47 13.00 -8.51
N GLU A 104 2.16 11.77 -8.91
CA GLU A 104 1.41 10.86 -8.06
C GLU A 104 2.28 10.30 -6.93
N LYS A 105 1.90 10.61 -5.68
CA LYS A 105 2.60 10.09 -4.50
C LYS A 105 2.37 8.59 -4.35
N MET A 106 3.44 7.88 -4.01
CA MET A 106 3.42 6.45 -3.80
C MET A 106 3.52 6.11 -2.31
N LEU A 107 2.90 5.01 -1.92
CA LEU A 107 3.09 4.41 -0.61
C LEU A 107 4.05 3.23 -0.72
N PHE A 108 5.02 3.19 0.17
CA PHE A 108 5.98 2.10 0.29
C PHE A 108 5.88 1.47 1.67
N VAL A 109 5.55 0.19 1.71
CA VAL A 109 5.31 -0.58 2.94
C VAL A 109 6.31 -1.71 3.02
N VAL A 110 6.90 -1.90 4.19
CA VAL A 110 7.94 -2.90 4.44
C VAL A 110 7.50 -3.86 5.53
N THR A 111 7.80 -5.15 5.34
CA THR A 111 7.51 -6.19 6.32
C THR A 111 8.76 -6.69 7.04
N LYS A 112 8.56 -7.26 8.19
CA LYS A 112 9.59 -7.87 9.05
C LYS A 112 10.42 -8.90 8.33
N LYS A 113 9.80 -9.71 7.46
CA LYS A 113 10.47 -10.76 6.68
C LYS A 113 11.16 -10.25 5.41
N GLY A 114 11.33 -8.92 5.29
CA GLY A 114 12.11 -8.32 4.23
C GLY A 114 11.37 -8.15 2.90
N MET A 115 10.05 -8.22 2.89
CA MET A 115 9.23 -7.90 1.73
C MET A 115 8.84 -6.43 1.73
N CYS A 116 8.54 -5.89 0.55
CA CYS A 116 7.99 -4.54 0.40
C CYS A 116 6.99 -4.49 -0.75
N ILE A 117 6.13 -3.47 -0.72
CA ILE A 117 5.20 -3.17 -1.79
C ILE A 117 5.17 -1.65 -2.02
N LYS A 118 5.24 -1.24 -3.29
CA LYS A 118 5.07 0.16 -3.74
C LYS A 118 3.78 0.24 -4.56
N PHE A 119 2.87 1.14 -4.17
CA PHE A 119 1.60 1.35 -4.87
C PHE A 119 1.14 2.80 -4.74
N PRO A 120 0.29 3.32 -5.69
CA PRO A 120 -0.16 4.69 -5.67
C PRO A 120 -1.02 5.02 -4.43
N LEU A 121 -0.86 6.24 -3.91
CA LEU A 121 -1.69 6.77 -2.82
C LEU A 121 -3.18 6.80 -3.19
N SER A 122 -3.51 7.07 -4.46
CA SER A 122 -4.87 7.08 -5.00
C SER A 122 -5.60 5.74 -4.81
N LYS A 123 -4.86 4.62 -4.77
CA LYS A 123 -5.44 3.29 -4.50
C LYS A 123 -5.87 3.08 -3.04
N VAL A 124 -5.66 4.07 -2.17
CA VAL A 124 -6.17 4.07 -0.80
C VAL A 124 -7.26 5.12 -0.70
N ARG A 125 -8.51 4.68 -0.82
CA ARG A 125 -9.66 5.58 -0.68
C ARG A 125 -9.67 6.26 0.69
N GLN A 126 -10.11 7.50 0.73
CA GLN A 126 -10.34 8.23 1.97
C GLN A 126 -11.56 7.67 2.68
N ILE A 127 -11.45 7.34 3.94
CA ILE A 127 -12.53 6.77 4.76
C ILE A 127 -12.58 7.44 6.13
N GLY A 128 -13.75 7.40 6.75
CA GLY A 128 -14.00 8.01 8.04
C GLY A 128 -13.11 7.48 9.16
N ARG A 129 -12.98 8.26 10.22
CA ARG A 129 -12.04 8.05 11.32
C ARG A 129 -12.14 6.69 12.00
N VAL A 130 -13.33 6.17 12.22
CA VAL A 130 -13.55 4.89 12.93
C VAL A 130 -13.55 3.64 12.04
N ALA A 131 -13.30 3.78 10.74
CA ALA A 131 -13.21 2.64 9.83
C ALA A 131 -11.95 1.79 10.09
N ARG A 132 -11.99 0.53 9.68
CA ARG A 132 -10.89 -0.44 9.86
C ARG A 132 -9.71 -0.20 8.93
N GLY A 133 -9.91 0.08 7.68
CA GLY A 133 -8.87 0.15 6.66
C GLY A 133 -9.01 -0.95 5.61
N VAL A 134 -8.09 -0.95 4.65
CA VAL A 134 -8.05 -1.88 3.52
C VAL A 134 -6.69 -2.57 3.45
N THR A 135 -6.59 -3.74 2.82
CA THR A 135 -5.34 -4.48 2.72
C THR A 135 -4.30 -3.71 1.90
N ALA A 136 -3.14 -3.41 2.48
CA ALA A 136 -1.97 -2.84 1.81
C ALA A 136 -1.09 -3.92 1.19
N ILE A 137 -0.76 -4.95 1.97
CA ILE A 137 0.10 -6.06 1.58
C ILE A 137 -0.45 -7.38 2.14
N ARG A 138 -0.27 -8.47 1.40
CA ARG A 138 -0.54 -9.84 1.88
C ARG A 138 0.78 -10.54 2.16
N PHE A 139 0.89 -11.13 3.32
CA PHE A 139 2.11 -11.83 3.73
C PHE A 139 2.28 -13.15 2.96
N LYS A 140 3.53 -13.48 2.64
CA LYS A 140 3.90 -14.75 2.02
C LYS A 140 4.17 -15.84 3.06
N GLU A 141 4.63 -15.42 4.24
CA GLU A 141 5.07 -16.31 5.31
C GLU A 141 4.23 -16.06 6.56
N GLU A 142 3.97 -17.10 7.29
CA GLU A 142 3.32 -17.00 8.61
C GLU A 142 4.23 -16.25 9.60
N GLY A 143 3.64 -15.41 10.43
CA GLY A 143 4.39 -14.60 11.39
C GLY A 143 5.11 -13.40 10.78
N ASP A 144 4.86 -13.07 9.50
CA ASP A 144 5.29 -11.79 8.94
C ASP A 144 4.36 -10.67 9.41
N GLU A 145 4.88 -9.46 9.47
CA GLU A 145 4.16 -8.28 9.94
C GLU A 145 4.71 -7.01 9.29
N VAL A 146 3.91 -5.97 9.14
CA VAL A 146 4.39 -4.66 8.71
C VAL A 146 5.24 -4.06 9.84
N VAL A 147 6.41 -3.51 9.48
CA VAL A 147 7.33 -2.83 10.41
C VAL A 147 7.51 -1.35 10.10
N GLY A 148 7.05 -0.89 8.95
CA GLY A 148 7.11 0.53 8.60
C GLY A 148 6.51 0.81 7.23
N ALA A 149 6.21 2.09 7.01
CA ALA A 149 5.78 2.61 5.73
C ALA A 149 6.24 4.06 5.55
N VAL A 150 6.48 4.46 4.32
CA VAL A 150 6.85 5.82 3.94
C VAL A 150 6.05 6.27 2.72
N VAL A 151 5.97 7.59 2.53
CA VAL A 151 5.40 8.21 1.32
C VAL A 151 6.56 8.58 0.41
N ILE A 152 6.49 8.19 -0.85
CA ILE A 152 7.42 8.54 -1.90
C ILE A 152 6.74 9.61 -2.76
N GLU A 153 7.41 10.74 -2.95
CA GLU A 153 6.91 11.85 -3.77
C GLU A 153 7.45 11.81 -5.21
N ASN A 154 8.62 11.21 -5.39
CA ASN A 154 9.22 10.98 -6.70
C ASN A 154 10.16 9.77 -6.67
N ASP A 155 10.41 9.17 -7.81
CA ASP A 155 11.18 7.93 -7.93
C ASP A 155 12.69 8.10 -7.70
N THR A 156 13.20 9.35 -7.66
CA THR A 156 14.62 9.63 -7.37
C THR A 156 14.92 9.64 -5.87
N GLN A 157 13.87 9.67 -5.02
CA GLN A 157 14.05 9.62 -3.57
C GLN A 157 14.64 8.28 -3.13
N GLU A 158 15.40 8.31 -2.04
CA GLU A 158 16.08 7.13 -1.51
C GLU A 158 15.43 6.64 -0.23
N ILE A 159 15.43 5.34 -0.10
CA ILE A 159 14.81 4.59 0.98
C ILE A 159 15.90 3.83 1.73
N LEU A 160 16.04 4.09 3.02
CA LEU A 160 16.90 3.32 3.91
C LEU A 160 16.06 2.29 4.67
N SER A 161 16.33 1.01 4.42
CA SER A 161 15.76 -0.11 5.17
C SER A 161 16.78 -0.61 6.18
N VAL A 162 16.37 -0.79 7.44
CA VAL A 162 17.28 -1.17 8.54
C VAL A 162 16.83 -2.48 9.17
N SER A 163 17.80 -3.35 9.43
CA SER A 163 17.58 -4.66 10.03
C SER A 163 17.89 -4.65 11.53
N GLN A 164 17.39 -5.66 12.24
CA GLN A 164 17.55 -5.84 13.69
C GLN A 164 19.02 -5.86 14.16
N LYS A 165 19.96 -6.22 13.27
CA LYS A 165 21.40 -6.24 13.56
C LYS A 165 22.12 -4.95 13.12
N GLY A 166 21.37 -3.87 12.84
CA GLY A 166 21.93 -2.58 12.45
C GLY A 166 22.50 -2.53 11.04
N ILE A 167 22.18 -3.51 10.19
CA ILE A 167 22.58 -3.47 8.77
C ILE A 167 21.52 -2.71 8.00
N GLY A 168 21.92 -1.59 7.39
CA GLY A 168 21.08 -0.76 6.55
C GLY A 168 21.35 -1.00 5.06
N LYS A 169 20.32 -0.87 4.22
CA LYS A 169 20.39 -0.83 2.77
C LYS A 169 19.71 0.44 2.28
N ARG A 170 20.44 1.28 1.58
CA ARG A 170 19.91 2.46 0.88
C ARG A 170 19.65 2.09 -0.58
N THR A 171 18.46 2.43 -1.10
CA THR A 171 18.01 2.05 -2.42
C THR A 171 17.09 3.15 -2.96
N THR A 172 17.22 3.52 -4.22
CA THR A 172 16.34 4.48 -4.87
C THR A 172 14.94 3.88 -5.08
N ALA A 173 13.92 4.72 -5.07
CA ALA A 173 12.54 4.28 -5.13
C ALA A 173 12.15 3.65 -6.48
N ASP A 174 12.84 4.02 -7.57
CA ASP A 174 12.67 3.47 -8.92
C ASP A 174 13.07 1.99 -9.03
N GLU A 175 13.99 1.51 -8.20
CA GLU A 175 14.35 0.08 -8.17
C GLU A 175 13.20 -0.83 -7.73
N TYR A 176 12.17 -0.27 -7.11
CA TYR A 176 10.99 -1.03 -6.68
C TYR A 176 9.86 -0.85 -7.67
N ARG A 177 9.53 -1.92 -8.38
CA ARG A 177 8.42 -1.89 -9.35
C ARG A 177 7.10 -1.49 -8.69
N LEU A 178 6.31 -0.73 -9.42
CA LEU A 178 4.93 -0.43 -9.07
C LEU A 178 4.09 -1.70 -9.01
N GLN A 179 3.16 -1.78 -8.06
CA GLN A 179 2.29 -2.93 -7.87
C GLN A 179 0.88 -2.48 -7.50
N SER A 180 -0.09 -3.37 -7.68
CA SER A 180 -1.43 -3.17 -7.13
C SER A 180 -1.41 -3.34 -5.61
N ARG A 181 -2.20 -2.50 -4.90
CA ARG A 181 -2.44 -2.65 -3.47
C ARG A 181 -2.96 -4.05 -3.13
N GLY A 182 -2.52 -4.61 -2.01
CA GLY A 182 -2.92 -5.94 -1.58
C GLY A 182 -2.15 -7.09 -2.24
N GLY A 183 -1.13 -6.78 -3.05
CA GLY A 183 -0.20 -7.78 -3.58
C GLY A 183 0.69 -8.41 -2.50
N LYS A 184 1.47 -9.43 -2.88
CA LYS A 184 2.44 -10.12 -1.99
C LYS A 184 3.80 -9.40 -1.89
N GLY A 185 3.99 -8.32 -2.64
CA GLY A 185 5.23 -7.55 -2.64
C GLY A 185 6.41 -8.22 -3.32
N VAL A 186 7.54 -7.52 -3.28
CA VAL A 186 8.86 -7.95 -3.74
C VAL A 186 9.86 -7.95 -2.58
N ILE A 187 11.06 -8.48 -2.78
CA ILE A 187 12.11 -8.47 -1.78
C ILE A 187 12.68 -7.05 -1.65
N CYS A 188 12.56 -6.47 -0.45
CA CYS A 188 13.22 -5.22 -0.07
C CYS A 188 14.67 -5.47 0.31
N MET A 189 14.88 -6.39 1.24
CA MET A 189 16.18 -6.80 1.71
C MET A 189 16.25 -8.32 1.85
N LYS A 190 17.28 -8.95 1.28
CA LYS A 190 17.53 -10.38 1.47
C LYS A 190 18.03 -10.61 2.90
N LEU A 191 17.20 -11.23 3.72
CA LEU A 191 17.53 -11.53 5.11
C LEU A 191 18.46 -12.74 5.23
N THR A 192 19.34 -12.67 6.20
CA THR A 192 20.34 -13.71 6.51
C THR A 192 20.49 -13.84 8.04
N SER A 193 21.26 -14.79 8.49
CA SER A 193 21.62 -14.90 9.92
C SER A 193 22.34 -13.64 10.47
N LYS A 194 22.98 -12.85 9.59
CA LYS A 194 23.69 -11.63 9.95
C LYS A 194 22.74 -10.40 10.05
N THR A 195 21.69 -10.34 9.25
CA THR A 195 20.73 -9.22 9.25
C THR A 195 19.60 -9.45 10.23
N LYS A 196 19.12 -10.69 10.37
CA LYS A 196 17.86 -10.99 11.04
C LYS A 196 16.68 -10.26 10.38
N ASP A 197 15.63 -9.97 11.13
CA ASP A 197 14.42 -9.34 10.65
C ASP A 197 14.62 -7.85 10.32
N LEU A 198 13.81 -7.26 9.45
CA LEU A 198 13.73 -5.81 9.29
C LEU A 198 13.01 -5.19 10.50
N VAL A 199 13.43 -3.98 10.86
CA VAL A 199 12.84 -3.22 11.98
C VAL A 199 12.27 -1.87 11.58
N GLY A 200 12.59 -1.38 10.38
CA GLY A 200 12.05 -0.10 9.93
C GLY A 200 12.56 0.33 8.57
N VAL A 201 11.92 1.38 8.07
CA VAL A 201 12.18 2.05 6.82
C VAL A 201 12.03 3.55 7.00
N VAL A 202 12.89 4.32 6.39
CA VAL A 202 12.83 5.79 6.38
C VAL A 202 13.22 6.33 5.00
N MET A 203 12.66 7.49 4.64
CA MET A 203 13.15 8.25 3.51
C MET A 203 14.43 8.95 3.93
N VAL A 204 15.40 8.99 3.02
CA VAL A 204 16.71 9.63 3.28
C VAL A 204 17.16 10.45 2.08
N ASP A 205 17.93 11.47 2.38
CA ASP A 205 18.72 12.23 1.42
C ASP A 205 20.10 12.54 2.00
N GLU A 206 20.99 13.11 1.20
CA GLU A 206 22.39 13.37 1.61
C GLU A 206 22.55 14.43 2.71
N SER A 207 21.51 15.24 2.95
CA SER A 207 21.52 16.32 3.95
C SER A 207 21.06 15.85 5.34
N MET A 208 20.56 14.60 5.45
CA MET A 208 19.94 14.08 6.67
C MET A 208 20.92 13.30 7.54
N ASP A 209 20.78 13.47 8.85
CA ASP A 209 21.41 12.61 9.86
C ASP A 209 20.46 11.54 10.36
N LEU A 210 20.93 10.31 10.51
CA LEU A 210 20.15 9.20 11.03
C LEU A 210 20.39 9.03 12.54
N MET A 211 19.31 9.07 13.32
CA MET A 211 19.32 8.72 14.75
C MET A 211 18.71 7.35 14.95
N ALA A 212 19.46 6.42 15.52
CA ALA A 212 19.00 5.10 15.90
C ALA A 212 18.99 4.97 17.42
N LEU A 213 17.86 4.53 17.98
CA LEU A 213 17.70 4.20 19.41
C LEU A 213 17.64 2.68 19.56
N THR A 214 18.39 2.13 20.51
CA THR A 214 18.48 0.69 20.79
C THR A 214 17.91 0.36 22.18
#